data_d231d3b47ce121981ab6a98e070a5c14
#
_entry.id   d231d3b47ce121981ab6a98e070a5c14
#
_cell.length_a   1.000
_cell.length_b   1.000
_cell.length_c   1.000
_cell.angle_alpha   90.00
_cell.angle_beta   90.00
_cell.angle_gamma   90.00
#
_symmetry.space_group_name_H-M   'P 1'
#
loop_
_entity.id
_entity.type
_entity.pdbx_description
1 polymer ?
#
loop_
_entity_poly.entity_id
_entity_poly.type
_entity_poly.pdbx_seq_one_letter_code
_entity_poly.pdbx_strand_id
1 'polypeptide(L)'
;MATMHLRDEVSNRATQAAEGLPRRRFTVAELEAMVAAGILDEDERIELIGGEVVPMSPKGNHHEIVKAALNEYWLERLPKRFRMIPETTFRLSPDTYLEPDFIFFDRAAGIRGLKADTAHLAVEIADSSYAYDTGRKAALYASFGLPELWVIH
;
A
#
# COMPACT_ATOMS: atom_id res chain seq x y z
N MET A 1 -1.11 -18.89 -34.29
CA MET A 1 -0.26 -18.23 -33.27
C MET A 1 -0.50 -16.72 -33.16
N ALA A 2 -0.61 -15.96 -34.23
CA ALA A 2 -0.85 -14.52 -34.19
C ALA A 2 -2.19 -14.10 -33.55
N THR A 3 -3.25 -14.88 -33.68
CA THR A 3 -4.59 -14.57 -33.18
C THR A 3 -4.70 -14.68 -31.64
N MET A 4 -3.89 -15.52 -31.03
CA MET A 4 -3.90 -15.72 -29.57
C MET A 4 -3.16 -14.56 -28.87
N HIS A 5 -2.08 -14.08 -29.47
CA HIS A 5 -1.30 -12.95 -28.94
C HIS A 5 -2.09 -11.62 -28.96
N LEU A 6 -2.87 -11.39 -30.02
CA LEU A 6 -3.75 -10.21 -30.13
C LEU A 6 -4.92 -10.23 -29.13
N ARG A 7 -5.45 -11.41 -28.80
CA ARG A 7 -6.51 -11.53 -27.77
C ARG A 7 -5.97 -11.28 -26.38
N ASP A 8 -4.76 -11.74 -26.09
CA ASP A 8 -4.11 -11.51 -24.79
C ASP A 8 -3.70 -10.03 -24.63
N GLU A 9 -3.23 -9.37 -25.70
CA GLU A 9 -2.96 -7.93 -25.66
C GLU A 9 -4.23 -7.09 -25.52
N VAL A 10 -5.32 -7.47 -26.15
CA VAL A 10 -6.63 -6.78 -26.03
C VAL A 10 -7.24 -7.05 -24.65
N SER A 11 -7.07 -8.24 -24.09
CA SER A 11 -7.52 -8.58 -22.74
C SER A 11 -6.70 -7.87 -21.65
N ASN A 12 -5.39 -7.71 -21.86
CA ASN A 12 -4.48 -6.99 -20.95
C ASN A 12 -4.57 -5.45 -21.08
N ARG A 13 -5.04 -4.94 -22.19
CA ARG A 13 -5.45 -3.52 -22.31
C ARG A 13 -6.79 -3.24 -21.64
N ALA A 14 -7.06 -3.98 -20.73
CA ALA A 14 -8.17 -4.25 -19.84
C ALA A 14 -9.33 -3.25 -19.75
N THR A 15 -9.33 -2.09 -20.34
CA THR A 15 -10.49 -1.20 -20.31
C THR A 15 -10.38 -0.10 -21.36
N GLN A 16 -11.52 0.44 -21.75
CA GLN A 16 -11.64 1.67 -22.53
C GLN A 16 -10.82 2.85 -21.97
N ALA A 17 -10.47 2.83 -20.68
CA ALA A 17 -9.58 3.79 -20.04
C ALA A 17 -8.14 3.69 -20.59
N ALA A 18 -7.68 2.51 -21.02
CA ALA A 18 -6.40 2.37 -21.73
C ALA A 18 -6.41 3.07 -23.10
N GLU A 19 -7.58 3.35 -23.65
CA GLU A 19 -7.81 4.08 -24.89
C GLU A 19 -8.02 5.59 -24.67
N GLY A 20 -7.74 6.08 -23.43
CA GLY A 20 -7.83 7.50 -23.08
C GLY A 20 -9.18 7.94 -22.50
N LEU A 21 -10.11 7.03 -22.28
CA LEU A 21 -11.37 7.36 -21.61
C LEU A 21 -11.15 7.57 -20.10
N PRO A 22 -11.87 8.50 -19.47
CA PRO A 22 -11.72 8.77 -18.04
C PRO A 22 -12.18 7.57 -17.22
N ARG A 23 -11.41 7.24 -16.16
CA ARG A 23 -11.82 6.25 -15.15
C ARG A 23 -12.61 6.94 -14.06
N ARG A 24 -13.59 6.24 -13.52
CA ARG A 24 -14.20 6.67 -12.27
C ARG A 24 -13.18 6.50 -11.14
N ARG A 25 -12.97 7.57 -10.39
CA ARG A 25 -12.11 7.54 -9.20
C ARG A 25 -12.96 7.24 -7.98
N PHE A 26 -12.38 6.43 -7.08
CA PHE A 26 -12.96 6.14 -5.78
C PHE A 26 -12.30 6.98 -4.71
N THR A 27 -13.02 7.16 -3.61
CA THR A 27 -12.47 7.72 -2.37
C THR A 27 -12.26 6.60 -1.35
N VAL A 28 -11.41 6.84 -0.34
CA VAL A 28 -11.22 5.94 0.80
C VAL A 28 -12.55 5.66 1.48
N ALA A 29 -13.38 6.69 1.69
CA ALA A 29 -14.69 6.54 2.32
C ALA A 29 -15.65 5.65 1.50
N GLU A 30 -15.59 5.71 0.16
CA GLU A 30 -16.39 4.83 -0.70
C GLU A 30 -15.93 3.37 -0.59
N LEU A 31 -14.62 3.11 -0.54
CA LEU A 31 -14.11 1.75 -0.34
C LEU A 31 -14.51 1.21 1.04
N GLU A 32 -14.39 2.01 2.08
CA GLU A 32 -14.84 1.63 3.43
C GLU A 32 -16.34 1.31 3.47
N ALA A 33 -17.16 2.09 2.74
CA ALA A 33 -18.58 1.81 2.59
C ALA A 33 -18.86 0.52 1.80
N MET A 34 -18.04 0.20 0.80
CA MET A 34 -18.14 -1.06 0.05
C MET A 34 -17.80 -2.28 0.92
N VAL A 35 -16.78 -2.16 1.78
CA VAL A 35 -16.46 -3.20 2.78
C VAL A 35 -17.62 -3.35 3.77
N ALA A 36 -18.14 -2.26 4.30
CA ALA A 36 -19.28 -2.29 5.24
C ALA A 36 -20.55 -2.89 4.61
N ALA A 37 -20.73 -2.74 3.31
CA ALA A 37 -21.85 -3.32 2.54
C ALA A 37 -21.60 -4.76 2.07
N GLY A 38 -20.40 -5.32 2.31
CA GLY A 38 -20.02 -6.66 1.84
C GLY A 38 -19.82 -6.76 0.32
N ILE A 39 -19.53 -5.64 -0.35
CA ILE A 39 -19.18 -5.60 -1.77
C ILE A 39 -17.71 -5.96 -1.96
N LEU A 40 -16.84 -5.49 -1.06
CA LEU A 40 -15.45 -5.88 -0.91
C LEU A 40 -15.31 -6.70 0.36
N ASP A 41 -14.47 -7.72 0.34
CA ASP A 41 -14.17 -8.49 1.54
C ASP A 41 -13.31 -7.66 2.52
N GLU A 42 -13.51 -7.83 3.82
CA GLU A 42 -12.79 -7.09 4.86
C GLU A 42 -11.28 -7.37 4.83
N ASP A 43 -10.89 -8.56 4.40
CA ASP A 43 -9.51 -9.02 4.27
C ASP A 43 -8.96 -8.92 2.83
N GLU A 44 -9.73 -8.33 1.91
CA GLU A 44 -9.27 -8.10 0.53
C GLU A 44 -8.09 -7.15 0.51
N ARG A 45 -6.97 -7.63 -0.02
CA ARG A 45 -5.70 -6.89 -0.01
C ARG A 45 -5.61 -5.99 -1.22
N ILE A 46 -5.98 -4.73 -1.01
CA ILE A 46 -5.97 -3.68 -2.02
C ILE A 46 -5.39 -2.38 -1.45
N GLU A 47 -4.82 -1.57 -2.31
CA GLU A 47 -4.45 -0.18 -2.05
C GLU A 47 -5.29 0.74 -2.94
N LEU A 48 -5.47 1.99 -2.53
CA LEU A 48 -6.13 3.01 -3.33
C LEU A 48 -5.10 4.08 -3.69
N ILE A 49 -4.88 4.32 -4.96
CA ILE A 49 -3.86 5.26 -5.44
C ILE A 49 -4.49 6.23 -6.43
N GLY A 50 -4.69 7.48 -6.02
CA GLY A 50 -5.32 8.50 -6.84
C GLY A 50 -6.73 8.10 -7.29
N GLY A 51 -7.46 7.37 -6.45
CA GLY A 51 -8.81 6.85 -6.73
C GLY A 51 -8.84 5.56 -7.55
N GLU A 52 -7.70 4.97 -7.89
CA GLU A 52 -7.63 3.68 -8.57
C GLU A 52 -7.36 2.55 -7.55
N VAL A 53 -8.14 1.48 -7.63
CA VAL A 53 -7.98 0.28 -6.81
C VAL A 53 -6.86 -0.58 -7.39
N VAL A 54 -5.84 -0.87 -6.56
CA VAL A 54 -4.67 -1.64 -6.94
C VAL A 54 -4.59 -2.89 -6.07
N PRO A 55 -4.69 -4.09 -6.64
CA PRO A 55 -4.54 -5.31 -5.86
C PRO A 55 -3.10 -5.48 -5.39
N MET A 56 -2.93 -5.96 -4.15
CA MET A 56 -1.63 -6.28 -3.59
C MET A 56 -1.25 -7.74 -3.93
N SER A 57 0.04 -7.97 -4.16
CA SER A 57 0.56 -9.31 -4.38
C SER A 57 0.45 -10.17 -3.10
N PRO A 58 0.20 -11.49 -3.23
CA PRO A 58 0.28 -12.41 -2.11
C PRO A 58 1.68 -12.40 -1.50
N LYS A 59 1.74 -12.50 -0.17
CA LYS A 59 3.01 -12.56 0.57
C LYS A 59 3.54 -13.99 0.60
N GLY A 60 4.80 -14.16 0.21
CA GLY A 60 5.50 -15.45 0.28
C GLY A 60 6.09 -15.71 1.66
N ASN A 61 6.55 -16.95 1.91
CA ASN A 61 7.17 -17.33 3.18
C ASN A 61 8.42 -16.50 3.51
N HIS A 62 9.22 -16.14 2.51
CA HIS A 62 10.40 -15.29 2.72
C HIS A 62 10.01 -13.92 3.30
N HIS A 63 9.01 -13.29 2.71
CA HIS A 63 8.45 -12.03 3.20
C HIS A 63 8.02 -12.14 4.67
N GLU A 64 7.28 -13.19 5.03
CA GLU A 64 6.79 -13.39 6.39
C GLU A 64 7.91 -13.66 7.41
N ILE A 65 8.97 -14.40 7.02
CA ILE A 65 10.16 -14.63 7.85
C ILE A 65 10.87 -13.31 8.15
N VAL A 66 11.12 -12.50 7.13
CA VAL A 66 11.77 -11.19 7.29
C VAL A 66 10.90 -10.27 8.15
N LYS A 67 9.59 -10.22 7.90
CA LYS A 67 8.64 -9.42 8.67
C LYS A 67 8.63 -9.82 10.14
N ALA A 68 8.61 -11.11 10.46
CA ALA A 68 8.65 -11.60 11.84
C ALA A 68 9.93 -11.17 12.55
N ALA A 69 11.10 -11.35 11.93
CA ALA A 69 12.39 -10.98 12.49
C ALA A 69 12.49 -9.46 12.75
N LEU A 70 12.02 -8.64 11.81
CA LEU A 70 12.00 -7.19 11.98
C LEU A 70 11.02 -6.75 13.07
N ASN A 71 9.87 -7.38 13.17
CA ASN A 71 8.89 -7.09 14.21
C ASN A 71 9.47 -7.34 15.61
N GLU A 72 10.12 -8.49 15.83
CA GLU A 72 10.80 -8.81 17.08
C GLU A 72 11.90 -7.80 17.39
N TYR A 73 12.74 -7.50 16.41
CA TYR A 73 13.85 -6.54 16.55
C TYR A 73 13.36 -5.16 17.03
N TRP A 74 12.31 -4.62 16.40
CA TRP A 74 11.82 -3.29 16.76
C TRP A 74 10.98 -3.26 18.03
N LEU A 75 10.25 -4.32 18.36
CA LEU A 75 9.51 -4.39 19.63
C LEU A 75 10.42 -4.22 20.84
N GLU A 76 11.66 -4.72 20.76
CA GLU A 76 12.64 -4.59 21.83
C GLU A 76 13.37 -3.25 21.86
N ARG A 77 13.50 -2.57 20.72
CA ARG A 77 14.43 -1.43 20.52
C ARG A 77 13.76 -0.11 20.20
N LEU A 78 12.47 -0.13 19.88
CA LEU A 78 11.76 1.07 19.47
C LEU A 78 11.70 2.10 20.62
N PRO A 79 12.21 3.33 20.44
CA PRO A 79 12.07 4.37 21.45
C PRO A 79 10.59 4.63 21.79
N LYS A 80 10.30 4.82 23.09
CA LYS A 80 8.92 4.95 23.60
C LYS A 80 8.10 6.07 22.99
N ARG A 81 8.74 7.09 22.39
CA ARG A 81 8.08 8.20 21.69
C ARG A 81 7.42 7.77 20.37
N PHE A 82 7.87 6.67 19.79
CA PHE A 82 7.34 6.14 18.54
C PHE A 82 6.40 4.95 18.78
N ARG A 83 5.54 4.74 17.81
CA ARG A 83 4.73 3.54 17.66
C ARG A 83 5.02 2.93 16.28
N MET A 84 5.09 1.63 16.24
CA MET A 84 5.15 0.84 15.02
C MET A 84 3.86 0.03 14.91
N ILE A 85 3.29 -0.01 13.71
CA ILE A 85 2.16 -0.90 13.41
C ILE A 85 2.48 -1.64 12.10
N PRO A 86 2.38 -2.97 12.09
CA PRO A 86 2.46 -3.75 10.85
C PRO A 86 1.13 -3.68 10.10
N GLU A 87 1.20 -3.67 8.76
CA GLU A 87 0.06 -3.90 7.86
C GLU A 87 -1.20 -3.09 8.19
N THR A 88 -1.02 -1.80 8.43
CA THR A 88 -2.16 -0.92 8.69
C THR A 88 -2.43 0.01 7.51
N THR A 89 -3.70 0.34 7.34
CA THR A 89 -4.11 1.32 6.33
C THR A 89 -3.51 2.69 6.65
N PHE A 90 -2.59 3.13 5.82
CA PHE A 90 -1.96 4.45 5.89
C PHE A 90 -2.65 5.41 4.93
N ARG A 91 -3.57 6.20 5.45
CA ARG A 91 -4.35 7.18 4.69
C ARG A 91 -3.51 8.41 4.41
N LEU A 92 -3.24 8.67 3.13
CA LEU A 92 -2.42 9.80 2.66
C LEU A 92 -3.26 10.97 2.15
N SER A 93 -4.40 10.67 1.52
CA SER A 93 -5.36 11.67 1.03
C SER A 93 -6.77 11.05 0.97
N PRO A 94 -7.83 11.81 0.64
CA PRO A 94 -9.17 11.26 0.47
C PRO A 94 -9.30 10.17 -0.60
N ASP A 95 -8.37 10.11 -1.56
CA ASP A 95 -8.38 9.17 -2.68
C ASP A 95 -7.13 8.27 -2.74
N THR A 96 -6.31 8.27 -1.67
CA THR A 96 -5.08 7.48 -1.61
C THR A 96 -4.84 6.92 -0.23
N TYR A 97 -4.71 5.60 -0.13
CA TYR A 97 -4.14 4.91 1.02
C TYR A 97 -3.21 3.80 0.56
N LEU A 98 -2.19 3.55 1.34
CA LEU A 98 -1.25 2.44 1.19
C LEU A 98 -1.27 1.55 2.43
N GLU A 99 -0.75 0.35 2.30
CA GLU A 99 -0.65 -0.61 3.40
C GLU A 99 0.81 -1.10 3.52
N PRO A 100 1.71 -0.26 4.12
CA PRO A 100 3.10 -0.64 4.30
C PRO A 100 3.23 -1.84 5.24
N ASP A 101 4.29 -2.63 5.05
CA ASP A 101 4.57 -3.76 5.95
C ASP A 101 4.80 -3.30 7.39
N PHE A 102 5.43 -2.12 7.57
CA PHE A 102 5.48 -1.41 8.86
C PHE A 102 5.38 0.10 8.64
N ILE A 103 4.71 0.78 9.55
CA ILE A 103 4.69 2.23 9.64
C ILE A 103 5.09 2.69 11.05
N PHE A 104 5.98 3.66 11.12
CA PHE A 104 6.47 4.26 12.36
C PHE A 104 6.00 5.69 12.46
N PHE A 105 5.39 6.05 13.58
CA PHE A 105 4.82 7.38 13.79
C PHE A 105 4.86 7.80 15.26
N ASP A 106 4.56 9.06 15.52
CA ASP A 106 4.53 9.60 16.87
C ASP A 106 3.46 8.90 17.72
N ARG A 107 3.89 8.28 18.82
CA ARG A 107 2.98 7.61 19.77
C ARG A 107 1.89 8.56 20.30
N ALA A 108 2.26 9.82 20.53
CA ALA A 108 1.34 10.84 21.03
C ALA A 108 0.19 11.15 20.06
N ALA A 109 0.39 10.97 18.76
CA ALA A 109 -0.66 11.14 17.76
C ALA A 109 -1.78 10.09 17.87
N GLY A 110 -1.45 8.90 18.40
CA GLY A 110 -2.36 7.75 18.42
C GLY A 110 -2.66 7.21 17.02
N ILE A 111 -3.39 6.11 16.94
CA ILE A 111 -3.72 5.49 15.65
C ILE A 111 -4.56 6.41 14.76
N ARG A 112 -5.52 7.15 15.36
CA ARG A 112 -6.36 8.08 14.62
C ARG A 112 -5.60 9.29 14.07
N GLY A 113 -4.44 9.60 14.65
CA GLY A 113 -3.55 10.66 14.20
C GLY A 113 -2.45 10.19 13.26
N LEU A 114 -2.46 8.92 12.80
CA LEU A 114 -1.52 8.44 11.79
C LEU A 114 -1.82 9.11 10.45
N LYS A 115 -0.91 10.00 10.05
CA LYS A 115 -0.94 10.78 8.81
C LYS A 115 0.48 10.95 8.28
N ALA A 116 0.62 11.49 7.09
CA ALA A 116 1.93 11.74 6.49
C ALA A 116 2.83 12.65 7.36
N ASP A 117 2.25 13.64 8.06
CA ASP A 117 2.97 14.60 8.91
C ASP A 117 3.33 14.06 10.30
N THR A 118 2.73 12.96 10.74
CA THR A 118 3.04 12.27 12.01
C THR A 118 3.84 10.98 11.81
N ALA A 119 3.93 10.51 10.57
CA ALA A 119 4.72 9.34 10.20
C ALA A 119 6.18 9.72 9.95
N HIS A 120 7.09 8.82 10.31
CA HIS A 120 8.54 9.02 10.19
C HIS A 120 9.18 8.07 9.21
N LEU A 121 8.73 6.82 9.17
CA LEU A 121 9.32 5.76 8.36
C LEU A 121 8.22 4.78 7.95
N ALA A 122 8.16 4.46 6.66
CA ALA A 122 7.49 3.27 6.15
C ALA A 122 8.53 2.21 5.77
N VAL A 123 8.19 0.96 5.94
CA VAL A 123 9.02 -0.17 5.54
C VAL A 123 8.21 -1.09 4.65
N GLU A 124 8.75 -1.39 3.48
CA GLU A 124 8.22 -2.36 2.53
C GLU A 124 9.21 -3.52 2.41
N ILE A 125 8.71 -4.73 2.53
CA ILE A 125 9.49 -5.95 2.31
C ILE A 125 9.16 -6.43 0.90
N ALA A 126 10.09 -6.21 -0.02
CA ALA A 126 9.90 -6.51 -1.43
C ALA A 126 10.37 -7.93 -1.75
N ASP A 127 9.52 -8.70 -2.41
CA ASP A 127 9.87 -9.96 -3.06
C ASP A 127 9.68 -9.77 -4.57
N SER A 128 8.48 -9.99 -5.10
CA SER A 128 8.16 -9.73 -6.51
C SER A 128 7.83 -8.25 -6.81
N SER A 129 7.61 -7.43 -5.79
CA SER A 129 7.21 -6.02 -5.89
C SER A 129 8.35 -5.02 -5.92
N TYR A 130 9.62 -5.46 -5.91
CA TYR A 130 10.80 -4.59 -5.73
C TYR A 130 10.82 -3.36 -6.65
N ALA A 131 10.59 -3.55 -7.94
CA ALA A 131 10.59 -2.43 -8.90
C ALA A 131 9.43 -1.43 -8.64
N TYR A 132 8.29 -1.92 -8.18
CA TYR A 132 7.14 -1.10 -7.82
C TYR A 132 7.41 -0.33 -6.51
N ASP A 133 7.95 -1.00 -5.50
CA ASP A 133 8.20 -0.41 -4.17
C ASP A 133 9.32 0.63 -4.23
N THR A 134 10.41 0.37 -4.99
CA THR A 134 11.51 1.32 -5.16
C THR A 134 11.21 2.45 -6.15
N GLY A 135 10.27 2.25 -7.05
CA GLY A 135 9.88 3.21 -8.08
C GLY A 135 8.63 4.01 -7.71
N ARG A 136 7.47 3.52 -8.15
CA ARG A 136 6.21 4.26 -8.03
C ARG A 136 5.80 4.52 -6.58
N LYS A 137 5.91 3.52 -5.72
CA LYS A 137 5.51 3.62 -4.31
C LYS A 137 6.42 4.58 -3.54
N ALA A 138 7.73 4.52 -3.79
CA ALA A 138 8.70 5.46 -3.22
C ALA A 138 8.39 6.91 -3.63
N ALA A 139 8.13 7.16 -4.91
CA ALA A 139 7.74 8.49 -5.39
C ALA A 139 6.42 8.96 -4.76
N LEU A 140 5.48 8.06 -4.56
CA LEU A 140 4.19 8.36 -3.92
C LEU A 140 4.38 8.76 -2.46
N TYR A 141 5.10 7.98 -1.65
CA TYR A 141 5.43 8.34 -0.25
C TYR A 141 6.13 9.69 -0.16
N ALA A 142 7.12 9.93 -1.02
CA ALA A 142 7.84 11.21 -1.07
C ALA A 142 6.91 12.38 -1.40
N SER A 143 5.96 12.21 -2.33
CA SER A 143 5.00 13.26 -2.71
C SER A 143 4.08 13.69 -1.58
N PHE A 144 3.80 12.80 -0.63
CA PHE A 144 3.04 13.10 0.59
C PHE A 144 3.91 13.56 1.76
N GLY A 145 5.22 13.66 1.58
CA GLY A 145 6.14 14.19 2.58
C GLY A 145 6.57 13.18 3.64
N LEU A 146 6.44 11.88 3.40
CA LEU A 146 7.01 10.86 4.29
C LEU A 146 8.54 11.02 4.32
N PRO A 147 9.17 11.20 5.51
CA PRO A 147 10.58 11.50 5.59
C PRO A 147 11.50 10.37 5.14
N GLU A 148 11.11 9.11 5.35
CA GLU A 148 11.97 7.95 5.12
C GLU A 148 11.16 6.72 4.68
N LEU A 149 11.71 6.00 3.69
CA LEU A 149 11.21 4.73 3.21
C LEU A 149 12.36 3.71 3.17
N TRP A 150 12.16 2.55 3.77
CA TRP A 150 13.04 1.40 3.59
C TRP A 150 12.37 0.37 2.71
N VAL A 151 13.07 -0.07 1.69
CA VAL A 151 12.69 -1.23 0.88
C VAL A 151 13.70 -2.32 1.12
N ILE A 152 13.25 -3.40 1.74
CA ILE A 152 14.07 -4.57 2.12
C ILE A 152 13.82 -5.67 1.10
N HIS A 153 14.90 -6.14 0.48
CA HIS A 153 14.86 -7.20 -0.54
C HIS A 153 15.86 -8.31 -0.24
#